data_780e9ab584349dd96307fefff64694fc
#
_entry.id   780e9ab584349dd96307fefff64694fc
#
_cell.length_a   1.000
_cell.length_b   1.000
_cell.length_c   1.000
_cell.angle_alpha   90.00
_cell.angle_beta   90.00
_cell.angle_gamma   90.00
#
_symmetry.space_group_name_H-M   'P 1'
#
loop_
_entity.id
_entity.type
_entity.pdbx_description
1 polymer ?
#
loop_
_entity_poly.entity_id
_entity_poly.type
_entity_poly.pdbx_seq_one_letter_code
_entity_poly.pdbx_strand_id
1 'polypeptide(L)'
;MKWLCVTLLICLDFTTEVDYTNNSEFIEYVRSCAVHHNSMYEEYERVPVSIIISQAIHESNWGKSRFAVEGNNLLGIRTFDSSDDQMKPLNKPNVSWGLRIFETK
;
A
#
# COMPACT_ATOMS: atom_id res chain seq x y z
N MET A 1 -12.67 4.22 -0.50
CA MET A 1 -11.19 4.14 -0.63
C MET A 1 -10.53 3.27 0.42
N LYS A 2 -10.98 3.24 1.66
CA LYS A 2 -10.42 2.34 2.70
C LYS A 2 -10.46 0.86 2.30
N TRP A 3 -11.55 0.41 1.73
CA TRP A 3 -11.72 -0.98 1.29
C TRP A 3 -10.78 -1.35 0.16
N LEU A 4 -10.59 -0.44 -0.81
CA LEU A 4 -9.66 -0.65 -1.91
C LEU A 4 -8.23 -0.81 -1.40
N CYS A 5 -7.80 0.02 -0.45
CA CYS A 5 -6.47 -0.06 0.11
C CYS A 5 -6.20 -1.40 0.80
N VAL A 6 -7.14 -1.87 1.63
CA VAL A 6 -7.01 -3.15 2.32
C VAL A 6 -6.99 -4.32 1.33
N THR A 7 -7.87 -4.30 0.34
CA THR A 7 -7.95 -5.38 -0.64
C THR A 7 -6.74 -5.39 -1.56
N LEU A 8 -6.22 -4.23 -1.95
CA LEU A 8 -4.99 -4.14 -2.73
C LEU A 8 -3.80 -4.73 -1.99
N LEU A 9 -3.68 -4.48 -0.68
CA LEU A 9 -2.60 -5.03 0.13
C LEU A 9 -2.67 -6.56 0.26
N ILE A 10 -3.86 -7.15 0.28
CA ILE A 10 -4.02 -8.61 0.24
C ILE A 10 -3.44 -9.20 -1.05
N CYS A 11 -3.49 -8.46 -2.15
CA CYS A 11 -2.88 -8.87 -3.40
C CYS A 11 -1.37 -9.03 -3.32
N LEU A 12 -0.73 -8.37 -2.36
CA LEU A 12 0.71 -8.34 -2.20
C LEU A 12 1.29 -9.55 -1.45
N ASP A 13 0.44 -10.47 -1.01
CA ASP A 13 0.86 -11.68 -0.28
C ASP A 13 1.66 -12.68 -1.12
N PHE A 14 1.88 -12.38 -2.38
CA PHE A 14 2.55 -13.31 -3.28
C PHE A 14 4.05 -13.08 -3.37
N THR A 15 4.70 -12.61 -2.31
CA THR A 15 5.83 -13.01 -2.19
C THR A 15 7.17 -12.86 -2.51
N THR A 16 7.69 -12.29 -3.31
CA THR A 16 9.10 -12.01 -3.56
C THR A 16 9.40 -10.61 -3.06
N GLU A 17 10.52 -10.44 -2.40
CA GLU A 17 11.08 -9.13 -2.14
C GLU A 17 11.10 -8.36 -3.46
N VAL A 18 10.20 -7.42 -3.60
CA VAL A 18 10.20 -6.55 -4.76
C VAL A 18 11.13 -5.39 -4.45
N ASP A 19 12.25 -5.41 -5.12
CA ASP A 19 13.18 -4.30 -5.05
C ASP A 19 12.72 -3.21 -6.03
N TYR A 20 12.19 -2.13 -5.48
CA TYR A 20 11.80 -0.98 -6.29
C TYR A 20 13.01 -0.09 -6.58
N THR A 21 13.96 -0.62 -7.35
CA THR A 21 15.15 0.14 -7.69
C THR A 21 14.86 1.29 -8.63
N ASN A 22 13.76 1.22 -9.37
CA ASN A 22 13.34 2.30 -10.25
C ASN A 22 11.82 2.43 -10.32
N ASN A 23 11.39 3.58 -10.82
CA ASN A 23 9.97 3.92 -10.89
C ASN A 23 9.17 2.99 -11.82
N SER A 24 9.78 2.47 -12.87
CA SER A 24 9.11 1.55 -13.78
C SER A 24 8.75 0.23 -13.10
N GLU A 25 9.64 -0.30 -12.29
CA GLU A 25 9.39 -1.53 -11.52
C GLU A 25 8.28 -1.34 -10.49
N PHE A 26 8.27 -0.19 -9.83
CA PHE A 26 7.19 0.16 -8.92
C PHE A 26 5.84 0.20 -9.64
N ILE A 27 5.77 0.89 -10.77
CA ILE A 27 4.54 0.98 -11.56
C ILE A 27 4.05 -0.41 -12.00
N GLU A 28 4.94 -1.25 -12.53
CA GLU A 28 4.56 -2.59 -12.96
C GLU A 28 4.06 -3.46 -11.82
N TYR A 29 4.69 -3.38 -10.67
CA TYR A 29 4.26 -4.10 -9.48
C TYR A 29 2.85 -3.68 -9.04
N VAL A 30 2.63 -2.39 -8.88
CA VAL A 30 1.30 -1.86 -8.48
C VAL A 30 0.26 -2.16 -9.55
N ARG A 31 0.64 -2.06 -10.84
CA ARG A 31 -0.26 -2.39 -11.96
C ARG A 31 -0.72 -3.84 -11.88
N SER A 32 0.19 -4.78 -11.67
CA SER A 32 -0.16 -6.20 -11.59
C SER A 32 -1.11 -6.49 -10.42
N CYS A 33 -0.88 -5.87 -9.28
CA CYS A 33 -1.76 -5.99 -8.12
C CYS A 33 -3.15 -5.38 -8.39
N ALA A 34 -3.19 -4.22 -9.02
CA ALA A 34 -4.44 -3.54 -9.34
C ALA A 34 -5.28 -4.34 -10.36
N VAL A 35 -4.65 -4.89 -11.38
CA VAL A 35 -5.32 -5.72 -12.39
C VAL A 35 -5.87 -7.00 -11.74
N HIS A 36 -5.06 -7.65 -10.89
CA HIS A 36 -5.50 -8.83 -10.17
C HIS A 36 -6.68 -8.53 -9.23
N HIS A 37 -6.59 -7.45 -8.47
CA HIS A 37 -7.67 -6.99 -7.60
C HIS A 37 -8.96 -6.76 -8.39
N ASN A 38 -8.88 -6.01 -9.48
CA ASN A 38 -10.05 -5.71 -10.32
C ASN A 38 -10.67 -6.96 -10.95
N SER A 39 -9.87 -8.00 -11.21
CA SER A 39 -10.37 -9.24 -11.78
C SER A 39 -11.37 -9.98 -10.88
N MET A 40 -11.37 -9.69 -9.59
CA MET A 40 -12.28 -10.28 -8.60
C MET A 40 -13.63 -9.56 -8.52
N TYR A 41 -13.82 -8.46 -9.23
CA TYR A 41 -15.01 -7.63 -9.18
C TYR A 41 -15.67 -7.48 -10.54
N GLU A 42 -16.96 -7.20 -10.52
CA GLU A 42 -17.70 -6.84 -11.73
C GLU A 42 -17.17 -5.54 -12.34
N GLU A 43 -17.31 -5.40 -13.65
CA GLU A 43 -16.73 -4.26 -14.38
C GLU A 43 -17.11 -2.90 -13.78
N TYR A 44 -18.37 -2.75 -13.38
CA TYR A 44 -18.87 -1.48 -12.81
C TYR A 44 -18.36 -1.20 -11.39
N GLU A 45 -17.78 -2.18 -10.72
CA GLU A 45 -17.20 -2.04 -9.39
C GLU A 45 -15.69 -1.77 -9.42
N ARG A 46 -15.08 -1.87 -10.61
CA ARG A 46 -13.63 -1.76 -10.75
C ARG A 46 -13.16 -0.31 -10.65
N VAL A 47 -12.01 -0.14 -10.03
CA VAL A 47 -11.33 1.15 -9.99
C VAL A 47 -10.32 1.22 -11.14
N PRO A 48 -10.27 2.33 -11.90
CA PRO A 48 -9.28 2.47 -12.96
C PRO A 48 -7.86 2.24 -12.44
N VAL A 49 -7.09 1.41 -13.13
CA VAL A 49 -5.72 1.04 -12.73
C VAL A 49 -4.82 2.26 -12.60
N SER A 50 -4.99 3.25 -13.48
CA SER A 50 -4.21 4.49 -13.41
C SER A 50 -4.44 5.28 -12.11
N ILE A 51 -5.64 5.24 -11.57
CA ILE A 51 -5.97 5.90 -10.29
C ILE A 51 -5.26 5.16 -9.14
N ILE A 52 -5.28 3.84 -9.14
CA ILE A 52 -4.60 3.03 -8.12
C ILE A 52 -3.10 3.30 -8.14
N ILE A 53 -2.50 3.30 -9.32
CA ILE A 53 -1.06 3.57 -9.49
C ILE A 53 -0.71 4.98 -9.00
N SER A 54 -1.48 5.98 -9.41
CA SER A 54 -1.25 7.37 -9.01
C SER A 54 -1.35 7.54 -7.51
N GLN A 55 -2.32 6.91 -6.87
CA GLN A 55 -2.49 6.93 -5.43
C GLN A 55 -1.30 6.28 -4.72
N ALA A 56 -0.87 5.11 -5.17
CA ALA A 56 0.26 4.41 -4.59
C ALA A 56 1.56 5.22 -4.71
N ILE A 57 1.78 5.87 -5.86
CA ILE A 57 2.93 6.76 -6.05
C ILE A 57 2.91 7.89 -5.02
N HIS A 58 1.78 8.57 -4.91
CA HIS A 58 1.63 9.72 -4.04
C HIS A 58 1.77 9.34 -2.55
N GLU A 59 1.10 8.29 -2.13
CA GLU A 59 1.06 7.88 -0.72
C GLU A 59 2.37 7.26 -0.23
N SER A 60 3.12 6.60 -1.10
CA SER A 60 4.33 5.87 -0.72
C SER A 60 5.63 6.53 -1.21
N ASN A 61 5.55 7.65 -1.92
CA ASN A 61 6.70 8.24 -2.59
C ASN A 61 7.43 7.19 -3.45
N TRP A 62 6.73 6.60 -4.40
CA TRP A 62 7.26 5.55 -5.29
C TRP A 62 7.76 4.30 -4.53
N GLY A 63 7.14 3.97 -3.42
CA GLY A 63 7.55 2.86 -2.57
C GLY A 63 8.80 3.13 -1.73
N LYS A 64 9.27 4.38 -1.68
CA LYS A 64 10.52 4.75 -1.02
C LYS A 64 10.35 5.35 0.37
N SER A 65 9.13 5.65 0.79
CA SER A 65 8.89 6.20 2.11
C SER A 65 9.28 5.21 3.21
N ARG A 66 9.59 5.73 4.40
CA ARG A 66 9.91 4.89 5.56
C ARG A 66 8.80 3.87 5.85
N PHE A 67 7.55 4.29 5.73
CA PHE A 67 6.41 3.40 5.97
C PHE A 67 6.27 2.31 4.92
N ALA A 68 6.63 2.60 3.67
CA ALA A 68 6.65 1.60 2.61
C ALA A 68 7.81 0.62 2.77
N VAL A 69 8.99 1.11 3.07
CA VAL A 69 10.21 0.29 3.18
C VAL A 69 10.22 -0.56 4.45
N GLU A 70 9.96 0.04 5.60
CA GLU A 70 10.05 -0.64 6.89
C GLU A 70 8.74 -1.30 7.31
N GLY A 71 7.61 -0.74 6.91
CA GLY A 71 6.28 -1.21 7.32
C GLY A 71 5.48 -1.86 6.20
N ASN A 72 6.04 -1.99 5.01
CA ASN A 72 5.35 -2.51 3.81
C ASN A 72 4.03 -1.80 3.51
N ASN A 73 3.90 -0.55 3.94
CA ASN A 73 2.67 0.23 3.84
C ASN A 73 2.75 1.19 2.66
N LEU A 74 2.25 0.78 1.50
CA LEU A 74 2.31 1.55 0.26
C LEU A 74 1.23 2.62 0.15
N LEU A 75 0.14 2.49 0.88
CA LEU A 75 -1.05 3.33 0.68
C LEU A 75 -1.37 4.22 1.88
N GLY A 76 -0.47 4.32 2.84
CA GLY A 76 -0.65 5.18 4.00
C GLY A 76 -1.79 4.74 4.93
N ILE A 77 -2.02 3.45 5.04
CA ILE A 77 -3.11 2.91 5.87
C ILE A 77 -2.81 3.14 7.33
N ARG A 78 -3.73 3.80 8.01
CA ARG A 78 -3.63 4.11 9.43
C ARG A 78 -4.35 3.07 10.28
N THR A 79 -3.89 2.90 11.50
CA THR A 79 -4.61 2.18 12.53
C THR A 79 -4.76 3.06 13.78
N PHE A 80 -5.88 2.90 14.45
CA PHE A 80 -6.17 3.55 15.73
C PHE A 80 -6.21 2.54 16.87
N ASP A 81 -5.98 1.27 16.57
CA ASP A 81 -5.91 0.20 17.55
C ASP A 81 -4.45 0.05 18.02
N SER A 82 -4.22 0.28 19.31
CA SER A 82 -2.89 0.20 19.91
C SER A 82 -2.33 -1.23 19.93
N SER A 83 -3.17 -2.24 19.73
CA SER A 83 -2.73 -3.64 19.63
C SER A 83 -2.20 -4.03 18.24
N ASP A 84 -2.48 -3.23 17.22
CA ASP A 84 -1.95 -3.46 15.87
C ASP A 84 -0.47 -3.09 15.80
N ASP A 85 0.29 -3.86 15.05
CA ASP A 85 1.65 -3.46 14.66
C ASP A 85 1.61 -2.18 13.85
N GLN A 86 2.31 -1.16 14.33
CA GLN A 86 2.22 0.17 13.73
C GLN A 86 3.51 0.96 13.87
N MET A 87 3.70 1.90 12.94
CA MET A 87 4.80 2.86 12.97
C MET A 87 4.24 4.26 13.27
N LYS A 88 4.90 4.96 14.18
CA LYS A 88 4.55 6.35 14.49
C LYS A 88 5.28 7.32 13.58
N PRO A 89 4.67 8.46 13.23
CA PRO A 89 5.39 9.55 12.57
C PRO A 89 6.53 10.05 13.45
N LEU A 90 7.70 10.30 12.86
CA LEU A 90 8.88 10.75 13.62
C LEU A 90 8.66 12.10 14.29
N ASN A 91 7.94 12.99 13.63
CA ASN A 91 7.66 14.34 14.14
C ASN A 91 6.43 14.44 15.05
N LYS A 92 5.70 13.34 15.20
CA LYS A 92 4.47 13.26 16.02
C LYS A 92 4.39 11.91 16.73
N PRO A 93 5.34 11.59 17.63
CA PRO A 93 5.39 10.26 18.25
C PRO A 93 4.24 9.97 19.23
N ASN A 94 3.55 11.00 19.70
CA ASN A 94 2.52 10.90 20.73
C ASN A 94 1.08 10.90 20.19
N VAL A 95 0.89 10.81 18.87
CA VAL A 95 -0.45 10.71 18.30
C VAL A 95 -1.12 9.37 18.64
N SER A 96 -2.44 9.37 18.70
CA SER A 96 -3.24 8.17 19.02
C SER A 96 -3.33 7.16 17.88
N TRP A 97 -2.83 7.50 16.71
CA TRP A 97 -2.84 6.66 15.52
C TRP A 97 -1.42 6.33 15.07
N GLY A 98 -1.29 5.31 14.27
CA GLY A 98 -0.05 4.96 13.60
C GLY A 98 -0.31 4.48 12.18
N LEU A 99 0.75 4.28 11.42
CA LEU A 99 0.68 3.64 10.11
C LEU A 99 0.88 2.14 10.28
N ARG A 100 -0.06 1.37 9.79
CA ARG A 100 -0.09 -0.08 9.97
C ARG A 100 1.11 -0.74 9.32
N ILE A 101 1.70 -1.73 10.00
CA ILE A 101 2.76 -2.57 9.48
C ILE A 101 2.14 -3.83 8.88
N PHE A 102 2.59 -4.20 7.69
CA PHE A 102 2.19 -5.42 7.02
C PHE A 102 3.39 -6.36 6.88
N GLU A 103 3.12 -7.65 6.81
CA GLU A 103 4.17 -8.66 6.65
C GLU A 103 4.85 -8.58 5.28
N THR A 104 4.06 -8.19 4.26
CA THR A 104 4.55 -8.02 2.89
C THR A 104 4.02 -6.73 2.27
N LYS A 105 4.64 -6.29 1.18
CA LYS A 105 4.19 -5.11 0.43
C LYS A 105 2.88 -5.39 -0.38
#